data_609cbe1ecf0cf685bd469d03acf5cbda
#
_entry.id   609cbe1ecf0cf685bd469d03acf5cbda
#
_cell.length_a   1.000
_cell.length_b   1.000
_cell.length_c   1.000
_cell.angle_alpha   90.00
_cell.angle_beta   90.00
_cell.angle_gamma   90.00
#
_symmetry.space_group_name_H-M   'P 1'
#
loop_
_entity.id
_entity.type
_entity.pdbx_description
1 polymer ?
#
loop_
_entity_poly.entity_id
_entity_poly.type
_entity_poly.pdbx_seq_one_letter_code
_entity_poly.pdbx_strand_id
1 'polypeptide(L)'
;MTDPTAASNPGAAASAGTAASTTAKPRVPAWRNATFAIFAANGFAMATWVARIPAVRDDLGIDPARVGVLIAGLSAGAIIGLLSSSHVLALLGGRRSLHAALVIQAVGLVVIGLGAEALHSFPIAFVGLLIFGFSSSICDVGMNVEGSLIEHREKRTLLPLMHAAWSLGTVTGGGVAALVAQFDVVLSVHLSVAAVIVAIAGLILPRFIPKHHEDPTGEPTEKSTLRDRLSIWLEPRTLAIGLILLGMAFAEGSANDWLALAMVDDRGLDHAEGAAMFTIFTVAMTIGRVGGTIVVNRIGRVPALIGSAVLAIVGLVTVILIDNPVTTIVGIVLWGIGASLGFPLGMSAAADDPKKAAARVSAVATVGYFAFLVGPPVIGIIGDSIGLLNALLLVVGLIVIAAIASPAARESGVRARAGKVAGTDAAESGSSGTASGTGSSGTASGTGSSGSGGAAS
;
A
#
# COMPACT_ATOMS: atom_id res chain seq x y z
N MET A 1 -6.07 46.81 -75.72
CA MET A 1 -7.33 46.57 -76.38
C MET A 1 -7.89 45.24 -75.87
N THR A 2 -9.02 45.37 -75.20
CA THR A 2 -10.12 44.42 -74.98
C THR A 2 -9.89 43.19 -74.16
N ASP A 3 -10.35 43.24 -72.90
CA ASP A 3 -11.17 42.27 -72.20
C ASP A 3 -12.39 41.85 -73.11
N PRO A 4 -13.10 40.71 -72.93
CA PRO A 4 -13.70 40.28 -71.65
C PRO A 4 -14.01 38.76 -71.47
N THR A 5 -14.30 38.40 -70.16
CA THR A 5 -15.36 37.53 -69.69
C THR A 5 -15.54 36.09 -70.19
N ALA A 6 -15.58 35.13 -69.29
CA ALA A 6 -16.81 34.38 -69.01
C ALA A 6 -16.57 33.22 -67.94
N ALA A 7 -17.50 33.18 -67.09
CA ALA A 7 -17.72 32.15 -66.01
C ALA A 7 -17.94 30.74 -66.56
N SER A 8 -17.54 29.76 -65.76
CA SER A 8 -18.35 28.53 -65.48
C SER A 8 -17.78 27.71 -64.30
N ASN A 9 -18.51 27.68 -63.24
CA ASN A 9 -18.56 26.57 -62.27
C ASN A 9 -19.52 25.53 -62.88
N PRO A 10 -19.37 24.23 -62.75
CA PRO A 10 -19.65 23.47 -61.59
C PRO A 10 -18.86 22.13 -61.50
N GLY A 11 -18.76 21.60 -60.33
CA GLY A 11 -18.29 20.22 -60.17
C GLY A 11 -18.27 19.78 -58.73
N ALA A 12 -19.40 19.34 -58.23
CA ALA A 12 -19.50 18.58 -57.00
C ALA A 12 -18.54 17.39 -57.05
N ALA A 13 -17.53 17.41 -56.18
CA ALA A 13 -16.72 16.24 -55.88
C ALA A 13 -17.05 15.78 -54.45
N ALA A 14 -17.54 14.56 -54.39
CA ALA A 14 -17.97 13.84 -53.24
C ALA A 14 -16.98 13.92 -52.09
N SER A 15 -17.44 14.36 -50.93
CA SER A 15 -16.79 14.21 -49.65
C SER A 15 -16.81 12.73 -49.25
N ALA A 16 -15.72 12.02 -49.49
CA ALA A 16 -15.46 10.76 -48.87
C ALA A 16 -15.26 11.04 -47.38
N GLY A 17 -16.30 10.76 -46.59
CA GLY A 17 -16.25 10.82 -45.13
C GLY A 17 -15.24 9.82 -44.62
N THR A 18 -14.08 10.32 -44.23
CA THR A 18 -13.15 9.61 -43.36
C THR A 18 -13.88 9.41 -42.03
N ALA A 19 -14.37 8.19 -41.79
CA ALA A 19 -14.84 7.76 -40.48
C ALA A 19 -13.68 7.86 -39.50
N ALA A 20 -13.57 9.02 -38.86
CA ALA A 20 -12.70 9.20 -37.72
C ALA A 20 -13.18 8.22 -36.63
N SER A 21 -12.40 7.18 -36.41
CA SER A 21 -12.52 6.31 -35.29
C SER A 21 -12.44 7.18 -34.02
N THR A 22 -13.59 7.56 -33.49
CA THR A 22 -13.73 8.22 -32.20
C THR A 22 -13.42 7.21 -31.12
N THR A 23 -12.12 7.01 -30.85
CA THR A 23 -11.70 6.41 -29.58
C THR A 23 -12.11 7.38 -28.47
N ALA A 24 -13.26 7.15 -27.89
CA ALA A 24 -13.78 7.94 -26.78
C ALA A 24 -12.70 8.04 -25.70
N LYS A 25 -12.29 9.26 -25.34
CA LYS A 25 -11.35 9.50 -24.24
C LYS A 25 -11.89 8.79 -22.98
N PRO A 26 -11.10 7.94 -22.30
CA PRO A 26 -11.56 7.23 -21.12
C PRO A 26 -12.04 8.27 -20.09
N ARG A 27 -13.26 8.06 -19.59
CA ARG A 27 -13.84 8.94 -18.58
C ARG A 27 -13.03 8.81 -17.31
N VAL A 28 -12.57 9.91 -16.71
CA VAL A 28 -11.75 9.94 -15.49
C VAL A 28 -12.33 9.04 -14.38
N PRO A 29 -13.66 8.97 -14.14
CA PRO A 29 -14.24 8.04 -13.17
C PRO A 29 -13.98 6.56 -13.45
N ALA A 30 -13.99 6.15 -14.72
CA ALA A 30 -13.73 4.76 -15.10
C ALA A 30 -12.25 4.39 -14.86
N TRP A 31 -11.34 5.28 -15.21
CA TRP A 31 -9.91 5.12 -14.94
C TRP A 31 -9.63 5.05 -13.44
N ARG A 32 -10.17 5.98 -12.65
CA ARG A 32 -10.06 5.98 -11.19
C ARG A 32 -10.55 4.67 -10.57
N ASN A 33 -11.77 4.25 -10.91
CA ASN A 33 -12.37 3.04 -10.35
C ASN A 33 -11.58 1.78 -10.74
N ALA A 34 -11.05 1.72 -11.97
CA ALA A 34 -10.17 0.64 -12.40
C ALA A 34 -8.87 0.61 -11.59
N THR A 35 -8.27 1.76 -11.30
CA THR A 35 -7.06 1.84 -10.47
C THR A 35 -7.34 1.37 -9.05
N PHE A 36 -8.45 1.77 -8.42
CA PHE A 36 -8.88 1.22 -7.13
C PHE A 36 -9.00 -0.31 -7.14
N ALA A 37 -9.64 -0.85 -8.19
CA ALA A 37 -9.80 -2.29 -8.34
C ALA A 37 -8.46 -3.02 -8.58
N ILE A 38 -7.49 -2.39 -9.25
CA ILE A 38 -6.12 -2.94 -9.43
C ILE A 38 -5.41 -3.01 -8.08
N PHE A 39 -5.51 -1.96 -7.24
CA PHE A 39 -4.98 -2.00 -5.88
C PHE A 39 -5.57 -3.16 -5.08
N ALA A 40 -6.89 -3.34 -5.12
CA ALA A 40 -7.57 -4.44 -4.44
C ALA A 40 -7.16 -5.81 -5.00
N ALA A 41 -7.04 -5.96 -6.32
CA ALA A 41 -6.63 -7.21 -6.95
C ALA A 41 -5.19 -7.61 -6.59
N ASN A 42 -4.26 -6.64 -6.53
CA ASN A 42 -2.88 -6.89 -6.12
C ASN A 42 -2.80 -7.31 -4.64
N GLY A 43 -3.55 -6.63 -3.75
CA GLY A 43 -3.65 -7.02 -2.34
C GLY A 43 -4.28 -8.40 -2.14
N PHE A 44 -5.35 -8.72 -2.88
CA PHE A 44 -5.98 -10.05 -2.89
C PHE A 44 -4.99 -11.14 -3.30
N ALA A 45 -4.26 -10.94 -4.40
CA ALA A 45 -3.28 -11.91 -4.88
C ALA A 45 -2.18 -12.16 -3.83
N MET A 46 -1.69 -11.11 -3.16
CA MET A 46 -0.66 -11.22 -2.12
C MET A 46 -1.15 -12.05 -0.94
N ALA A 47 -2.28 -11.70 -0.35
CA ALA A 47 -2.78 -12.36 0.84
C ALA A 47 -3.27 -13.79 0.58
N THR A 48 -3.73 -14.10 -0.64
CA THR A 48 -4.19 -15.43 -1.03
C THR A 48 -3.10 -16.50 -0.88
N TRP A 49 -1.85 -16.22 -1.28
CA TRP A 49 -0.76 -17.19 -1.10
C TRP A 49 -0.15 -17.11 0.30
N VAL A 50 0.00 -15.90 0.87
CA VAL A 50 0.59 -15.71 2.20
C VAL A 50 -0.17 -16.50 3.28
N ALA A 51 -1.49 -16.44 3.25
CA ALA A 51 -2.35 -17.19 4.19
C ALA A 51 -2.26 -18.72 3.99
N ARG A 52 -1.66 -19.19 2.90
CA ARG A 52 -1.49 -20.63 2.59
C ARG A 52 -0.02 -21.09 2.71
N ILE A 53 0.86 -20.29 3.31
CA ILE A 53 2.26 -20.69 3.57
C ILE A 53 2.35 -22.02 4.34
N PRO A 54 1.51 -22.29 5.37
CA PRO A 54 1.53 -23.59 6.05
C PRO A 54 1.28 -24.75 5.07
N ALA A 55 0.29 -24.64 4.18
CA ALA A 55 0.01 -25.67 3.19
C ALA A 55 1.18 -25.85 2.21
N VAL A 56 1.80 -24.76 1.74
CA VAL A 56 3.00 -24.82 0.87
C VAL A 56 4.14 -25.56 1.57
N ARG A 57 4.37 -25.29 2.87
CA ARG A 57 5.38 -25.96 3.69
C ARG A 57 5.12 -27.46 3.77
N ASP A 58 3.87 -27.85 4.08
CA ASP A 58 3.48 -29.25 4.24
C ASP A 58 3.55 -30.03 2.93
N ASP A 59 3.03 -29.45 1.84
CA ASP A 59 3.08 -30.08 0.51
C ASP A 59 4.51 -30.31 0.01
N LEU A 60 5.43 -29.40 0.35
CA LEU A 60 6.86 -29.54 0.01
C LEU A 60 7.63 -30.39 1.02
N GLY A 61 7.09 -30.67 2.21
CA GLY A 61 7.78 -31.40 3.28
C GLY A 61 9.05 -30.71 3.75
N ILE A 62 9.05 -29.38 3.88
CA ILE A 62 10.23 -28.58 4.21
C ILE A 62 10.17 -27.98 5.62
N ASP A 63 11.34 -27.72 6.18
CA ASP A 63 11.54 -27.06 7.46
C ASP A 63 11.37 -25.52 7.38
N PRO A 64 11.20 -24.81 8.52
CA PRO A 64 11.08 -23.36 8.52
C PRO A 64 12.25 -22.63 7.87
N ALA A 65 13.48 -23.13 7.97
CA ALA A 65 14.62 -22.50 7.33
C ALA A 65 14.47 -22.50 5.80
N ARG A 66 14.00 -23.60 5.21
CA ARG A 66 13.71 -23.70 3.78
C ARG A 66 12.50 -22.86 3.37
N VAL A 67 11.47 -22.74 4.21
CA VAL A 67 10.35 -21.79 3.99
C VAL A 67 10.89 -20.37 3.89
N GLY A 68 11.80 -19.98 4.79
CA GLY A 68 12.47 -18.67 4.72
C GLY A 68 13.21 -18.42 3.42
N VAL A 69 13.94 -19.43 2.91
CA VAL A 69 14.60 -19.37 1.58
C VAL A 69 13.57 -19.28 0.46
N LEU A 70 12.45 -20.00 0.58
CA LEU A 70 11.38 -19.96 -0.41
C LEU A 70 10.79 -18.53 -0.51
N ILE A 71 10.49 -17.91 0.62
CA ILE A 71 9.99 -16.53 0.71
C ILE A 71 11.02 -15.51 0.20
N ALA A 72 12.32 -15.76 0.40
CA ALA A 72 13.37 -14.94 -0.17
C ALA A 72 13.33 -14.90 -1.71
N GLY A 73 12.79 -15.92 -2.38
CA GLY A 73 12.50 -15.90 -3.82
C GLY A 73 11.52 -14.81 -4.20
N LEU A 74 10.44 -14.62 -3.42
CA LEU A 74 9.49 -13.51 -3.58
C LEU A 74 10.19 -12.16 -3.47
N SER A 75 10.98 -11.98 -2.41
CA SER A 75 11.70 -10.73 -2.14
C SER A 75 12.73 -10.41 -3.22
N ALA A 76 13.47 -11.42 -3.70
CA ALA A 76 14.42 -11.27 -4.80
C ALA A 76 13.71 -10.85 -6.10
N GLY A 77 12.59 -11.51 -6.42
CA GLY A 77 11.74 -11.12 -7.53
C GLY A 77 11.23 -9.69 -7.40
N ALA A 78 10.75 -9.30 -6.22
CA ALA A 78 10.27 -7.96 -5.95
C ALA A 78 11.34 -6.88 -6.13
N ILE A 79 12.57 -7.11 -5.69
CA ILE A 79 13.69 -6.18 -5.88
C ILE A 79 14.00 -6.04 -7.38
N ILE A 80 14.08 -7.13 -8.12
CA ILE A 80 14.34 -7.11 -9.57
C ILE A 80 13.20 -6.36 -10.27
N GLY A 81 11.94 -6.61 -9.90
CA GLY A 81 10.76 -5.93 -10.42
C GLY A 81 10.79 -4.43 -10.15
N LEU A 82 11.13 -4.02 -8.94
CA LEU A 82 11.25 -2.61 -8.56
C LEU A 82 12.33 -1.88 -9.37
N LEU A 83 13.51 -2.47 -9.46
CA LEU A 83 14.64 -1.87 -10.21
C LEU A 83 14.35 -1.76 -11.71
N SER A 84 13.56 -2.69 -12.27
CA SER A 84 13.18 -2.69 -13.68
C SER A 84 11.90 -1.90 -13.98
N SER A 85 11.10 -1.55 -12.95
CA SER A 85 9.76 -0.97 -13.10
C SER A 85 9.75 0.31 -13.94
N SER A 86 10.67 1.25 -13.69
CA SER A 86 10.78 2.50 -14.45
C SER A 86 11.05 2.24 -15.93
N HIS A 87 11.91 1.26 -16.25
CA HIS A 87 12.21 0.89 -17.62
C HIS A 87 11.02 0.21 -18.30
N VAL A 88 10.33 -0.69 -17.60
CA VAL A 88 9.13 -1.39 -18.10
C VAL A 88 8.01 -0.39 -18.37
N LEU A 89 7.77 0.55 -17.44
CA LEU A 89 6.75 1.60 -17.60
C LEU A 89 7.08 2.53 -18.77
N ALA A 90 8.35 2.90 -18.94
CA ALA A 90 8.77 3.74 -20.07
C ALA A 90 8.59 3.03 -21.44
N LEU A 91 8.89 1.72 -21.50
CA LEU A 91 8.77 0.96 -22.75
C LEU A 91 7.32 0.61 -23.12
N LEU A 92 6.53 0.16 -22.17
CA LEU A 92 5.19 -0.39 -22.41
C LEU A 92 4.07 0.63 -22.15
N GLY A 93 4.34 1.67 -21.36
CA GLY A 93 3.36 2.59 -20.80
C GLY A 93 2.54 1.96 -19.66
N GLY A 94 1.96 2.77 -18.77
CA GLY A 94 1.26 2.32 -17.55
C GLY A 94 0.20 1.25 -17.82
N ARG A 95 -0.65 1.46 -18.84
CA ARG A 95 -1.70 0.50 -19.19
C ARG A 95 -1.20 -0.91 -19.50
N ARG A 96 -0.16 -1.03 -20.39
CA ARG A 96 0.35 -2.34 -20.79
C ARG A 96 1.18 -2.98 -19.69
N SER A 97 1.90 -2.17 -18.92
CA SER A 97 2.68 -2.64 -17.78
C SER A 97 1.79 -3.27 -16.71
N LEU A 98 0.68 -2.61 -16.35
CA LEU A 98 -0.28 -3.14 -15.38
C LEU A 98 -1.00 -4.40 -15.91
N HIS A 99 -1.31 -4.44 -17.21
CA HIS A 99 -1.86 -5.63 -17.85
C HIS A 99 -0.90 -6.82 -17.75
N ALA A 100 0.35 -6.62 -18.17
CA ALA A 100 1.38 -7.67 -18.12
C ALA A 100 1.66 -8.10 -16.66
N ALA A 101 1.79 -7.14 -15.74
CA ALA A 101 2.10 -7.42 -14.35
C ALA A 101 1.04 -8.32 -13.70
N LEU A 102 -0.26 -8.00 -13.78
CA LEU A 102 -1.32 -8.81 -13.19
C LEU A 102 -1.43 -10.20 -13.84
N VAL A 103 -1.23 -10.30 -15.16
CA VAL A 103 -1.26 -11.60 -15.85
C VAL A 103 -0.04 -12.46 -15.45
N ILE A 104 1.15 -11.87 -15.38
CA ILE A 104 2.37 -12.60 -14.93
C ILE A 104 2.25 -12.97 -13.44
N GLN A 105 1.63 -12.11 -12.61
CA GLN A 105 1.35 -12.41 -11.21
C GLN A 105 0.42 -13.61 -11.07
N ALA A 106 -0.62 -13.69 -11.90
CA ALA A 106 -1.51 -14.87 -11.96
C ALA A 106 -0.76 -16.14 -12.37
N VAL A 107 0.16 -16.06 -13.34
CA VAL A 107 1.03 -17.20 -13.70
C VAL A 107 1.89 -17.59 -12.48
N GLY A 108 2.46 -16.64 -11.74
CA GLY A 108 3.20 -16.91 -10.51
C GLY A 108 2.39 -17.71 -9.50
N LEU A 109 1.12 -17.35 -9.24
CA LEU A 109 0.23 -18.10 -8.35
C LEU A 109 0.02 -19.55 -8.80
N VAL A 110 -0.22 -19.77 -10.09
CA VAL A 110 -0.38 -21.13 -10.64
C VAL A 110 0.91 -21.94 -10.45
N VAL A 111 2.08 -21.35 -10.75
CA VAL A 111 3.38 -22.02 -10.62
C VAL A 111 3.68 -22.35 -9.16
N ILE A 112 3.32 -21.47 -8.20
CA ILE A 112 3.46 -21.74 -6.76
C ILE A 112 2.60 -22.96 -6.38
N GLY A 113 1.31 -22.95 -6.72
CA GLY A 113 0.39 -24.02 -6.34
C GLY A 113 0.75 -25.36 -6.94
N LEU A 114 1.01 -25.41 -8.26
CA LEU A 114 1.42 -26.64 -8.94
C LEU A 114 2.81 -27.11 -8.48
N GLY A 115 3.73 -26.17 -8.26
CA GLY A 115 5.09 -26.48 -7.80
C GLY A 115 5.11 -27.12 -6.43
N ALA A 116 4.32 -26.58 -5.49
CA ALA A 116 4.27 -27.08 -4.12
C ALA A 116 3.50 -28.41 -4.04
N GLU A 117 2.23 -28.43 -4.45
CA GLU A 117 1.35 -29.56 -4.24
C GLU A 117 1.51 -30.65 -5.30
N ALA A 118 1.37 -30.31 -6.60
CA ALA A 118 1.32 -31.35 -7.63
C ALA A 118 2.68 -31.94 -7.99
N LEU A 119 3.74 -31.14 -7.92
CA LEU A 119 5.10 -31.51 -8.32
C LEU A 119 6.04 -31.75 -7.13
N HIS A 120 5.63 -31.39 -5.92
CA HIS A 120 6.45 -31.42 -4.69
C HIS A 120 7.88 -30.89 -4.92
N SER A 121 7.99 -29.80 -5.71
CA SER A 121 9.24 -29.27 -6.22
C SER A 121 9.55 -27.88 -5.67
N PHE A 122 10.46 -27.82 -4.71
CA PHE A 122 10.97 -26.58 -4.16
C PHE A 122 11.47 -25.59 -5.25
N PRO A 123 12.28 -25.99 -6.25
CA PRO A 123 12.74 -25.06 -7.27
C PRO A 123 11.61 -24.45 -8.09
N ILE A 124 10.55 -25.21 -8.40
CA ILE A 124 9.40 -24.71 -9.17
C ILE A 124 8.59 -23.72 -8.33
N ALA A 125 8.32 -24.04 -7.07
CA ALA A 125 7.63 -23.13 -6.16
C ALA A 125 8.44 -21.83 -5.94
N PHE A 126 9.77 -21.93 -5.78
CA PHE A 126 10.68 -20.78 -5.67
C PHE A 126 10.63 -19.89 -6.92
N VAL A 127 10.68 -20.47 -8.13
CA VAL A 127 10.54 -19.71 -9.39
C VAL A 127 9.17 -19.07 -9.48
N GLY A 128 8.10 -19.75 -9.04
CA GLY A 128 6.75 -19.17 -8.95
C GLY A 128 6.71 -17.92 -8.07
N LEU A 129 7.34 -17.96 -6.89
CA LEU A 129 7.45 -16.81 -5.99
C LEU A 129 8.31 -15.68 -6.57
N LEU A 130 9.40 -16.02 -7.26
CA LEU A 130 10.23 -15.02 -7.94
C LEU A 130 9.44 -14.29 -9.04
N ILE A 131 8.68 -15.03 -9.86
CA ILE A 131 7.79 -14.46 -10.90
C ILE A 131 6.70 -13.60 -10.25
N PHE A 132 6.09 -14.08 -9.18
CA PHE A 132 5.06 -13.35 -8.44
C PHE A 132 5.59 -12.05 -7.85
N GLY A 133 6.73 -12.08 -7.15
CA GLY A 133 7.37 -10.91 -6.56
C GLY A 133 7.78 -9.87 -7.61
N PHE A 134 8.40 -10.31 -8.71
CA PHE A 134 8.76 -9.45 -9.84
C PHE A 134 7.56 -8.70 -10.40
N SER A 135 6.49 -9.41 -10.70
CA SER A 135 5.29 -8.83 -11.28
C SER A 135 4.51 -7.97 -10.30
N SER A 136 4.45 -8.37 -9.02
CA SER A 136 3.80 -7.60 -7.95
C SER A 136 4.44 -6.23 -7.78
N SER A 137 5.78 -6.13 -7.79
CA SER A 137 6.48 -4.84 -7.70
C SER A 137 6.27 -3.93 -8.90
N ILE A 138 6.24 -4.48 -10.12
CA ILE A 138 5.90 -3.70 -11.32
C ILE A 138 4.46 -3.19 -11.23
N CYS A 139 3.53 -4.03 -10.76
CA CYS A 139 2.14 -3.63 -10.52
C CYS A 139 2.07 -2.50 -9.48
N ASP A 140 2.79 -2.64 -8.36
CA ASP A 140 2.81 -1.65 -7.28
C ASP A 140 3.28 -0.28 -7.77
N VAL A 141 4.41 -0.21 -8.46
CA VAL A 141 4.90 1.06 -9.02
C VAL A 141 3.93 1.61 -10.04
N GLY A 142 3.41 0.77 -10.95
CA GLY A 142 2.50 1.20 -12.01
C GLY A 142 1.17 1.76 -11.47
N MET A 143 0.56 1.09 -10.49
CA MET A 143 -0.71 1.54 -9.90
C MET A 143 -0.55 2.82 -9.08
N ASN A 144 0.60 3.02 -8.41
CA ASN A 144 0.92 4.25 -7.69
C ASN A 144 1.13 5.43 -8.64
N VAL A 145 1.80 5.23 -9.79
CA VAL A 145 1.95 6.24 -10.84
C VAL A 145 0.58 6.65 -11.38
N GLU A 146 -0.28 5.69 -11.74
CA GLU A 146 -1.63 5.99 -12.22
C GLU A 146 -2.47 6.69 -11.16
N GLY A 147 -2.36 6.29 -9.89
CA GLY A 147 -3.00 6.96 -8.75
C GLY A 147 -2.60 8.42 -8.62
N SER A 148 -1.31 8.72 -8.71
CA SER A 148 -0.78 10.09 -8.67
C SER A 148 -1.29 10.94 -9.84
N LEU A 149 -1.35 10.39 -11.05
CA LEU A 149 -1.89 11.08 -12.22
C LEU A 149 -3.39 11.40 -12.05
N ILE A 150 -4.16 10.51 -11.43
CA ILE A 150 -5.58 10.74 -11.11
C ILE A 150 -5.73 11.86 -10.09
N GLU A 151 -4.93 11.87 -9.01
CA GLU A 151 -4.92 12.94 -8.00
C GLU A 151 -4.68 14.32 -8.63
N HIS A 152 -3.70 14.41 -9.53
CA HIS A 152 -3.40 15.66 -10.25
C HIS A 152 -4.58 16.14 -11.10
N ARG A 153 -5.30 15.21 -11.74
CA ARG A 153 -6.46 15.55 -12.58
C ARG A 153 -7.71 15.90 -11.80
N GLU A 154 -7.99 15.16 -10.71
CA GLU A 154 -9.18 15.39 -9.88
C GLU A 154 -8.95 16.47 -8.82
N LYS A 155 -7.70 16.91 -8.61
CA LYS A 155 -7.29 17.85 -7.55
C LYS A 155 -7.76 17.41 -6.16
N ARG A 156 -7.68 16.12 -5.90
CA ARG A 156 -8.11 15.46 -4.66
C ARG A 156 -7.10 14.42 -4.26
N THR A 157 -6.84 14.29 -2.97
CA THR A 157 -5.98 13.23 -2.42
C THR A 157 -6.73 11.89 -2.41
N LEU A 158 -6.34 10.96 -3.25
CA LEU A 158 -6.99 9.66 -3.45
C LEU A 158 -6.08 8.47 -3.17
N LEU A 159 -4.76 8.63 -3.26
CA LEU A 159 -3.79 7.55 -3.02
C LEU A 159 -3.98 6.85 -1.67
N PRO A 160 -4.23 7.54 -0.53
CA PRO A 160 -4.51 6.84 0.72
C PRO A 160 -5.73 5.92 0.65
N LEU A 161 -6.79 6.34 -0.07
CA LEU A 161 -7.97 5.51 -0.29
C LEU A 161 -7.69 4.33 -1.22
N MET A 162 -6.81 4.50 -2.22
CA MET A 162 -6.36 3.41 -3.09
C MET A 162 -5.57 2.36 -2.30
N HIS A 163 -4.70 2.79 -1.39
CA HIS A 163 -4.03 1.88 -0.45
C HIS A 163 -5.01 1.20 0.52
N ALA A 164 -6.09 1.86 0.91
CA ALA A 164 -7.16 1.22 1.66
C ALA A 164 -7.88 0.13 0.84
N ALA A 165 -8.04 0.34 -0.48
CA ALA A 165 -8.56 -0.70 -1.37
C ALA A 165 -7.60 -1.89 -1.47
N TRP A 166 -6.28 -1.66 -1.51
CA TRP A 166 -5.27 -2.73 -1.40
C TRP A 166 -5.42 -3.52 -0.10
N SER A 167 -5.56 -2.83 1.03
CA SER A 167 -5.79 -3.46 2.33
C SER A 167 -7.10 -4.26 2.37
N LEU A 168 -8.17 -3.77 1.74
CA LEU A 168 -9.42 -4.53 1.60
C LEU A 168 -9.21 -5.79 0.75
N GLY A 169 -8.38 -5.70 -0.29
CA GLY A 169 -7.96 -6.84 -1.09
C GLY A 169 -7.23 -7.89 -0.25
N THR A 170 -6.28 -7.48 0.61
CA THR A 170 -5.55 -8.40 1.49
C THR A 170 -6.47 -9.07 2.50
N VAL A 171 -7.39 -8.33 3.12
CA VAL A 171 -8.40 -8.90 4.03
C VAL A 171 -9.27 -9.92 3.30
N THR A 172 -9.71 -9.59 2.07
CA THR A 172 -10.54 -10.52 1.26
C THR A 172 -9.77 -11.76 0.86
N GLY A 173 -8.51 -11.62 0.42
CA GLY A 173 -7.66 -12.74 0.03
C GLY A 173 -7.36 -13.69 1.20
N GLY A 174 -6.99 -13.13 2.36
CA GLY A 174 -6.76 -13.92 3.59
C GLY A 174 -8.04 -14.59 4.08
N GLY A 175 -9.18 -13.89 4.09
CA GLY A 175 -10.46 -14.44 4.49
C GLY A 175 -10.94 -15.58 3.57
N VAL A 176 -10.77 -15.42 2.24
CA VAL A 176 -11.04 -16.50 1.28
C VAL A 176 -10.11 -17.68 1.51
N ALA A 177 -8.81 -17.43 1.76
CA ALA A 177 -7.86 -18.50 2.04
C ALA A 177 -8.23 -19.30 3.30
N ALA A 178 -8.63 -18.62 4.38
CA ALA A 178 -9.12 -19.27 5.59
C ALA A 178 -10.38 -20.11 5.33
N LEU A 179 -11.34 -19.53 4.60
CA LEU A 179 -12.59 -20.22 4.28
C LEU A 179 -12.36 -21.48 3.45
N VAL A 180 -11.57 -21.40 2.36
CA VAL A 180 -11.33 -22.56 1.51
C VAL A 180 -10.46 -23.62 2.19
N ALA A 181 -9.57 -23.21 3.13
CA ALA A 181 -8.81 -24.14 3.95
C ALA A 181 -9.72 -24.94 4.90
N GLN A 182 -10.79 -24.35 5.44
CA GLN A 182 -11.78 -25.03 6.27
C GLN A 182 -12.54 -26.15 5.53
N PHE A 183 -12.62 -26.04 4.20
CA PHE A 183 -13.25 -27.07 3.36
C PHE A 183 -12.23 -28.01 2.71
N ASP A 184 -11.00 -28.07 3.21
CA ASP A 184 -9.90 -28.89 2.71
C ASP A 184 -9.63 -28.70 1.21
N VAL A 185 -9.90 -27.48 0.69
CA VAL A 185 -9.58 -27.16 -0.71
C VAL A 185 -8.07 -27.16 -0.90
N VAL A 186 -7.61 -28.03 -1.77
CA VAL A 186 -6.20 -28.20 -2.07
C VAL A 186 -5.56 -26.92 -2.61
N LEU A 187 -4.28 -26.73 -2.32
CA LEU A 187 -3.54 -25.49 -2.58
C LEU A 187 -3.55 -25.09 -4.05
N SER A 188 -3.29 -26.02 -4.96
CA SER A 188 -3.21 -25.79 -6.41
C SER A 188 -4.55 -25.31 -7.00
N VAL A 189 -5.66 -25.86 -6.52
CA VAL A 189 -7.01 -25.43 -6.93
C VAL A 189 -7.28 -24.02 -6.43
N HIS A 190 -7.02 -23.74 -5.14
CA HIS A 190 -7.24 -22.41 -4.58
C HIS A 190 -6.42 -21.35 -5.32
N LEU A 191 -5.09 -21.55 -5.45
CA LEU A 191 -4.22 -20.58 -6.11
C LEU A 191 -4.54 -20.44 -7.62
N SER A 192 -4.98 -21.51 -8.28
CA SER A 192 -5.41 -21.43 -9.69
C SER A 192 -6.69 -20.63 -9.87
N VAL A 193 -7.69 -20.81 -8.99
CA VAL A 193 -8.92 -20.00 -9.01
C VAL A 193 -8.60 -18.53 -8.75
N ALA A 194 -7.79 -18.25 -7.75
CA ALA A 194 -7.31 -16.90 -7.46
C ALA A 194 -6.56 -16.30 -8.66
N ALA A 195 -5.70 -17.08 -9.31
CA ALA A 195 -5.00 -16.68 -10.52
C ALA A 195 -5.94 -16.30 -11.67
N VAL A 196 -7.02 -17.07 -11.87
CA VAL A 196 -8.05 -16.73 -12.88
C VAL A 196 -8.69 -15.39 -12.55
N ILE A 197 -9.04 -15.13 -11.29
CA ILE A 197 -9.63 -13.85 -10.86
C ILE A 197 -8.65 -12.70 -11.13
N VAL A 198 -7.38 -12.85 -10.75
CA VAL A 198 -6.33 -11.83 -10.97
C VAL A 198 -6.06 -11.63 -12.45
N ALA A 199 -6.01 -12.70 -13.25
CA ALA A 199 -5.84 -12.61 -14.70
C ALA A 199 -7.02 -11.88 -15.37
N ILE A 200 -8.26 -12.17 -14.99
CA ILE A 200 -9.44 -11.47 -15.49
C ILE A 200 -9.36 -9.98 -15.12
N ALA A 201 -8.99 -9.66 -13.87
CA ALA A 201 -8.75 -8.28 -13.46
C ALA A 201 -7.67 -7.62 -14.32
N GLY A 202 -6.53 -8.29 -14.55
CA GLY A 202 -5.45 -7.84 -15.41
C GLY A 202 -5.86 -7.65 -16.88
N LEU A 203 -6.74 -8.50 -17.40
CA LEU A 203 -7.22 -8.38 -18.77
C LEU A 203 -8.27 -7.25 -18.95
N ILE A 204 -9.07 -6.96 -17.93
CA ILE A 204 -10.20 -6.03 -18.02
C ILE A 204 -9.84 -4.64 -17.51
N LEU A 205 -9.33 -4.53 -16.27
CA LEU A 205 -9.18 -3.25 -15.59
C LEU A 205 -8.23 -2.26 -16.29
N PRO A 206 -7.04 -2.67 -16.79
CA PRO A 206 -6.15 -1.73 -17.46
C PRO A 206 -6.70 -1.14 -18.76
N ARG A 207 -7.78 -1.72 -19.33
CA ARG A 207 -8.44 -1.16 -20.53
C ARG A 207 -9.03 0.22 -20.29
N PHE A 208 -9.37 0.53 -19.04
CA PHE A 208 -9.92 1.83 -18.65
C PHE A 208 -8.83 2.87 -18.36
N ILE A 209 -7.56 2.47 -18.31
CA ILE A 209 -6.43 3.37 -18.16
C ILE A 209 -6.12 4.03 -19.52
N PRO A 210 -5.94 5.35 -19.59
CA PRO A 210 -5.57 6.04 -20.80
C PRO A 210 -4.24 5.53 -21.38
N LYS A 211 -4.11 5.57 -22.70
CA LYS A 211 -2.82 5.30 -23.36
C LYS A 211 -1.95 6.57 -23.29
N HIS A 212 -1.29 6.80 -22.18
CA HIS A 212 -0.35 7.90 -22.07
C HIS A 212 1.06 7.44 -22.49
N HIS A 213 1.68 8.26 -23.32
CA HIS A 213 3.13 8.26 -23.60
C HIS A 213 3.71 9.57 -23.06
N GLU A 214 3.15 10.13 -22.00
CA GLU A 214 3.72 11.33 -21.39
C GLU A 214 4.75 10.87 -20.35
N ASP A 215 5.97 11.37 -20.49
CA ASP A 215 7.05 11.21 -19.53
C ASP A 215 6.55 11.51 -18.11
N PRO A 216 6.69 10.60 -17.16
CA PRO A 216 6.19 10.81 -15.82
C PRO A 216 6.95 11.89 -15.03
N THR A 217 8.04 12.40 -15.53
CA THR A 217 8.87 13.37 -14.78
C THR A 217 9.58 14.33 -15.71
N GLY A 218 8.97 15.47 -15.96
CA GLY A 218 9.63 16.62 -16.54
C GLY A 218 10.53 17.40 -15.59
N GLU A 219 10.97 16.86 -14.48
CA GLU A 219 11.99 17.49 -13.63
C GLU A 219 13.34 16.81 -13.86
N PRO A 220 14.37 17.57 -14.29
CA PRO A 220 15.73 17.07 -14.35
C PRO A 220 16.13 16.73 -12.90
N THR A 221 16.24 15.45 -12.59
CA THR A 221 16.91 15.03 -11.36
C THR A 221 18.31 15.61 -11.41
N GLU A 222 18.61 16.61 -10.58
CA GLU A 222 19.98 17.09 -10.39
C GLU A 222 20.87 15.86 -10.27
N LYS A 223 21.91 15.79 -11.12
CA LYS A 223 22.86 14.68 -11.13
C LYS A 223 23.62 14.66 -9.79
N SER A 224 23.00 14.08 -8.76
CA SER A 224 23.66 13.85 -7.50
C SER A 224 24.85 12.90 -7.74
N THR A 225 26.04 13.30 -7.33
CA THR A 225 27.23 12.44 -7.46
C THR A 225 27.08 11.21 -6.58
N LEU A 226 27.77 10.11 -6.93
CA LEU A 226 27.83 8.90 -6.09
C LEU A 226 28.28 9.25 -4.66
N ARG A 227 29.18 10.22 -4.51
CA ARG A 227 29.68 10.70 -3.21
C ARG A 227 28.56 11.36 -2.40
N ASP A 228 27.70 12.17 -3.03
CA ASP A 228 26.58 12.82 -2.36
C ASP A 228 25.55 11.77 -1.89
N ARG A 229 25.31 10.74 -2.70
CA ARG A 229 24.43 9.61 -2.32
C ARG A 229 24.99 8.83 -1.14
N LEU A 230 26.29 8.51 -1.15
CA LEU A 230 26.94 7.78 -0.06
C LEU A 230 27.02 8.62 1.23
N SER A 231 27.19 9.95 1.15
CA SER A 231 27.22 10.82 2.32
C SER A 231 25.89 10.83 3.10
N ILE A 232 24.76 10.64 2.41
CA ILE A 232 23.42 10.56 3.03
C ILE A 232 23.26 9.32 3.90
N TRP A 233 23.88 8.20 3.52
CA TRP A 233 23.89 6.98 4.33
C TRP A 233 24.60 7.14 5.67
N LEU A 234 25.56 8.04 5.76
CA LEU A 234 26.32 8.32 6.99
C LEU A 234 25.68 9.41 7.85
N GLU A 235 24.60 10.02 7.40
CA GLU A 235 23.88 11.05 8.13
C GLU A 235 23.15 10.44 9.34
N PRO A 236 23.43 10.86 10.60
CA PRO A 236 22.85 10.23 11.79
C PRO A 236 21.33 10.18 11.77
N ARG A 237 20.68 11.21 11.22
CA ARG A 237 19.23 11.26 11.08
C ARG A 237 18.72 10.20 10.07
N THR A 238 19.40 10.04 8.95
CA THR A 238 19.06 9.04 7.92
C THR A 238 19.22 7.62 8.47
N LEU A 239 20.31 7.35 9.19
CA LEU A 239 20.52 6.06 9.85
C LEU A 239 19.45 5.76 10.90
N ALA A 240 19.11 6.74 11.74
CA ALA A 240 18.06 6.56 12.75
C ALA A 240 16.68 6.32 12.12
N ILE A 241 16.32 7.05 11.05
CA ILE A 241 15.08 6.80 10.30
C ILE A 241 15.14 5.42 9.62
N GLY A 242 16.30 5.02 9.10
CA GLY A 242 16.52 3.68 8.56
C GLY A 242 16.27 2.58 9.60
N LEU A 243 16.72 2.76 10.86
CA LEU A 243 16.45 1.83 11.96
C LEU A 243 14.95 1.77 12.33
N ILE A 244 14.23 2.90 12.24
CA ILE A 244 12.76 2.92 12.42
C ILE A 244 12.11 2.06 11.34
N LEU A 245 12.48 2.29 10.07
CA LEU A 245 11.91 1.50 8.97
C LEU A 245 12.29 0.03 9.09
N LEU A 246 13.54 -0.29 9.43
CA LEU A 246 13.99 -1.66 9.62
C LEU A 246 13.11 -2.39 10.64
N GLY A 247 12.99 -1.86 11.86
CA GLY A 247 12.21 -2.52 12.93
C GLY A 247 10.73 -2.62 12.61
N MET A 248 10.14 -1.58 12.03
CA MET A 248 8.70 -1.58 11.71
C MET A 248 8.37 -2.39 10.45
N ALA A 249 9.27 -2.44 9.46
CA ALA A 249 9.14 -3.33 8.32
C ALA A 249 9.27 -4.80 8.72
N PHE A 250 10.19 -5.12 9.66
CA PHE A 250 10.26 -6.46 10.25
C PHE A 250 8.99 -6.82 11.02
N ALA A 251 8.36 -5.86 11.73
CA ALA A 251 7.10 -6.11 12.44
C ALA A 251 5.97 -6.49 11.49
N GLU A 252 5.83 -5.80 10.37
CA GLU A 252 4.83 -6.09 9.34
C GLU A 252 5.19 -7.35 8.53
N GLY A 253 6.44 -7.43 8.06
CA GLY A 253 6.92 -8.54 7.23
C GLY A 253 6.87 -9.88 7.96
N SER A 254 7.24 -9.91 9.24
CA SER A 254 7.20 -11.15 10.02
C SER A 254 5.79 -11.69 10.20
N ALA A 255 4.78 -10.82 10.29
CA ALA A 255 3.39 -11.27 10.32
C ALA A 255 2.96 -11.84 8.97
N ASN A 256 3.34 -11.18 7.89
CA ASN A 256 3.03 -11.67 6.53
C ASN A 256 3.69 -13.03 6.25
N ASP A 257 4.94 -13.20 6.66
CA ASP A 257 5.72 -14.38 6.30
C ASP A 257 5.51 -15.55 7.26
N TRP A 258 5.29 -15.28 8.54
CA TRP A 258 5.42 -16.28 9.59
C TRP A 258 4.20 -16.46 10.47
N LEU A 259 3.28 -15.47 10.60
CA LEU A 259 2.19 -15.56 11.57
C LEU A 259 1.31 -16.79 11.35
N ALA A 260 0.87 -17.04 10.10
CA ALA A 260 0.02 -18.20 9.82
C ALA A 260 0.75 -19.52 10.15
N LEU A 261 2.03 -19.62 9.77
CA LEU A 261 2.84 -20.80 10.00
C LEU A 261 3.15 -21.00 11.50
N ALA A 262 3.53 -19.93 12.23
CA ALA A 262 3.79 -20.00 13.67
C ALA A 262 2.55 -20.42 14.46
N MET A 263 1.35 -20.03 14.04
CA MET A 263 0.11 -20.47 14.67
C MET A 263 -0.14 -21.97 14.43
N VAL A 264 0.19 -22.49 13.26
CA VAL A 264 0.07 -23.91 12.96
C VAL A 264 1.13 -24.73 13.71
N ASP A 265 2.41 -24.35 13.60
CA ASP A 265 3.52 -25.15 14.11
C ASP A 265 3.68 -25.09 15.63
N ASP A 266 3.61 -23.88 16.20
CA ASP A 266 3.93 -23.67 17.61
C ASP A 266 2.68 -23.65 18.52
N ARG A 267 1.47 -23.42 17.94
CA ARG A 267 0.19 -23.40 18.67
C ARG A 267 -0.73 -24.58 18.33
N GLY A 268 -0.35 -25.41 17.35
CA GLY A 268 -1.12 -26.58 16.95
C GLY A 268 -2.48 -26.27 16.31
N LEU A 269 -2.65 -25.05 15.75
CA LEU A 269 -3.85 -24.67 15.04
C LEU A 269 -3.88 -25.35 13.66
N ASP A 270 -5.08 -25.51 13.08
CA ASP A 270 -5.19 -25.96 11.71
C ASP A 270 -4.87 -24.86 10.69
N HIS A 271 -4.79 -25.21 9.40
CA HIS A 271 -4.45 -24.27 8.34
C HIS A 271 -5.49 -23.16 8.18
N ALA A 272 -6.78 -23.43 8.42
CA ALA A 272 -7.85 -22.45 8.36
C ALA A 272 -7.73 -21.43 9.50
N GLU A 273 -7.44 -21.93 10.70
CA GLU A 273 -7.23 -21.10 11.88
C GLU A 273 -5.97 -20.23 11.73
N GLY A 274 -4.86 -20.78 11.23
CA GLY A 274 -3.65 -20.02 10.90
C GLY A 274 -3.91 -18.90 9.91
N ALA A 275 -4.62 -19.19 8.82
CA ALA A 275 -5.03 -18.18 7.82
C ALA A 275 -5.99 -17.14 8.40
N ALA A 276 -6.89 -17.54 9.33
CA ALA A 276 -7.78 -16.61 10.03
C ALA A 276 -6.98 -15.66 10.94
N MET A 277 -5.96 -16.14 11.66
CA MET A 277 -5.09 -15.29 12.50
C MET A 277 -4.34 -14.26 11.65
N PHE A 278 -3.82 -14.63 10.48
CA PHE A 278 -3.24 -13.68 9.53
C PHE A 278 -4.28 -12.65 9.04
N THR A 279 -5.52 -13.10 8.77
CA THR A 279 -6.61 -12.21 8.36
C THR A 279 -6.95 -11.20 9.46
N ILE A 280 -7.01 -11.63 10.73
CA ILE A 280 -7.22 -10.74 11.88
C ILE A 280 -6.10 -9.67 11.95
N PHE A 281 -4.85 -10.07 11.76
CA PHE A 281 -3.73 -9.14 11.71
C PHE A 281 -3.91 -8.08 10.60
N THR A 282 -4.26 -8.50 9.39
CA THR A 282 -4.43 -7.58 8.25
C THR A 282 -5.62 -6.62 8.43
N VAL A 283 -6.71 -7.08 9.04
CA VAL A 283 -7.85 -6.24 9.45
C VAL A 283 -7.41 -5.19 10.48
N ALA A 284 -6.72 -5.63 11.54
CA ALA A 284 -6.23 -4.76 12.61
C ALA A 284 -5.25 -3.70 12.05
N MET A 285 -4.35 -4.10 11.18
CA MET A 285 -3.40 -3.21 10.50
C MET A 285 -4.12 -2.19 9.61
N THR A 286 -5.16 -2.61 8.89
CA THR A 286 -5.98 -1.72 8.05
C THR A 286 -6.70 -0.68 8.91
N ILE A 287 -7.30 -1.08 10.02
CA ILE A 287 -7.93 -0.17 11.00
C ILE A 287 -6.89 0.82 11.54
N GLY A 288 -5.71 0.33 11.90
CA GLY A 288 -4.60 1.15 12.37
C GLY A 288 -4.14 2.18 11.34
N ARG A 289 -4.04 1.83 10.05
CA ARG A 289 -3.69 2.75 8.95
C ARG A 289 -4.73 3.84 8.75
N VAL A 290 -6.01 3.47 8.73
CA VAL A 290 -7.11 4.43 8.55
C VAL A 290 -7.23 5.36 9.76
N GLY A 291 -7.24 4.81 10.96
CA GLY A 291 -7.34 5.59 12.21
C GLY A 291 -6.08 6.38 12.54
N GLY A 292 -4.93 5.89 12.10
CA GLY A 292 -3.61 6.45 12.43
C GLY A 292 -3.42 7.89 11.97
N THR A 293 -4.01 8.29 10.85
CA THR A 293 -3.98 9.67 10.36
C THR A 293 -4.58 10.64 11.39
N ILE A 294 -5.67 10.24 12.04
CA ILE A 294 -6.34 11.05 13.09
C ILE A 294 -5.41 11.14 14.31
N VAL A 295 -4.79 10.03 14.69
CA VAL A 295 -3.87 9.97 15.83
C VAL A 295 -2.64 10.87 15.59
N VAL A 296 -2.00 10.72 14.43
CA VAL A 296 -0.81 11.54 14.05
C VAL A 296 -1.13 13.03 14.05
N ASN A 297 -2.29 13.42 13.51
CA ASN A 297 -2.70 14.83 13.48
C ASN A 297 -2.95 15.41 14.88
N ARG A 298 -3.34 14.58 15.88
CA ARG A 298 -3.62 15.02 17.24
C ARG A 298 -2.39 15.07 18.14
N ILE A 299 -1.54 14.02 18.09
CA ILE A 299 -0.43 13.87 19.03
C ILE A 299 0.96 14.06 18.39
N GLY A 300 1.01 14.20 17.07
CA GLY A 300 2.25 14.34 16.31
C GLY A 300 2.92 13.02 15.95
N ARG A 301 3.93 13.09 15.07
CA ARG A 301 4.58 11.91 14.47
C ARG A 301 5.35 11.07 15.49
N VAL A 302 6.17 11.68 16.34
CA VAL A 302 7.05 10.94 17.27
C VAL A 302 6.24 10.17 18.32
N PRO A 303 5.27 10.77 19.04
CA PRO A 303 4.42 10.01 19.96
C PRO A 303 3.62 8.90 19.28
N ALA A 304 3.16 9.14 18.04
CA ALA A 304 2.44 8.12 17.27
C ALA A 304 3.35 6.93 16.92
N LEU A 305 4.61 7.16 16.52
CA LEU A 305 5.60 6.11 16.27
C LEU A 305 5.93 5.30 17.53
N ILE A 306 6.17 5.98 18.65
CA ILE A 306 6.45 5.31 19.92
C ILE A 306 5.23 4.49 20.37
N GLY A 307 4.03 5.06 20.30
CA GLY A 307 2.79 4.36 20.62
C GLY A 307 2.57 3.12 19.74
N SER A 308 2.82 3.24 18.44
CA SER A 308 2.78 2.11 17.49
C SER A 308 3.79 1.02 17.85
N ALA A 309 5.04 1.39 18.14
CA ALA A 309 6.06 0.44 18.56
C ALA A 309 5.69 -0.26 19.87
N VAL A 310 5.18 0.46 20.88
CA VAL A 310 4.75 -0.12 22.16
C VAL A 310 3.59 -1.10 21.94
N LEU A 311 2.58 -0.73 21.13
CA LEU A 311 1.47 -1.63 20.80
C LEU A 311 1.95 -2.90 20.09
N ALA A 312 2.87 -2.76 19.12
CA ALA A 312 3.46 -3.90 18.42
C ALA A 312 4.24 -4.81 19.38
N ILE A 313 5.07 -4.25 20.27
CA ILE A 313 5.83 -5.00 21.26
C ILE A 313 4.89 -5.75 22.20
N VAL A 314 3.92 -5.05 22.81
CA VAL A 314 2.96 -5.67 23.73
C VAL A 314 2.18 -6.78 23.03
N GLY A 315 1.69 -6.52 21.82
CA GLY A 315 0.95 -7.52 21.04
C GLY A 315 1.81 -8.75 20.74
N LEU A 316 3.02 -8.53 20.20
CA LEU A 316 3.92 -9.62 19.82
C LEU A 316 4.40 -10.44 21.04
N VAL A 317 4.79 -9.78 22.12
CA VAL A 317 5.17 -10.46 23.38
C VAL A 317 3.99 -11.26 23.93
N THR A 318 2.76 -10.75 23.87
CA THR A 318 1.56 -11.49 24.28
C THR A 318 1.38 -12.74 23.44
N VAL A 319 1.51 -12.65 22.11
CA VAL A 319 1.42 -13.80 21.19
C VAL A 319 2.51 -14.84 21.48
N ILE A 320 3.73 -14.41 21.80
CA ILE A 320 4.85 -15.32 22.05
C ILE A 320 4.70 -16.05 23.40
N LEU A 321 4.38 -15.30 24.47
CA LEU A 321 4.52 -15.82 25.84
C LEU A 321 3.23 -16.43 26.40
N ILE A 322 2.04 -16.07 25.87
CA ILE A 322 0.77 -16.50 26.44
C ILE A 322 0.07 -17.47 25.49
N ASP A 323 -0.08 -18.71 25.96
CA ASP A 323 -0.78 -19.74 25.22
C ASP A 323 -2.26 -19.80 25.64
N ASN A 324 -3.03 -18.84 25.11
CA ASN A 324 -4.48 -18.80 25.30
C ASN A 324 -5.12 -18.17 24.04
N PRO A 325 -6.15 -18.81 23.44
CA PRO A 325 -6.73 -18.36 22.17
C PRO A 325 -7.21 -16.89 22.19
N VAL A 326 -7.86 -16.45 23.27
CA VAL A 326 -8.40 -15.09 23.38
C VAL A 326 -7.27 -14.07 23.47
N THR A 327 -6.27 -14.33 24.32
CA THR A 327 -5.12 -13.41 24.46
C THR A 327 -4.25 -13.40 23.22
N THR A 328 -4.13 -14.50 22.49
CA THR A 328 -3.44 -14.57 21.20
C THR A 328 -4.12 -13.67 20.19
N ILE A 329 -5.46 -13.73 20.06
CA ILE A 329 -6.22 -12.84 19.15
C ILE A 329 -6.02 -11.37 19.55
N VAL A 330 -6.12 -11.02 20.83
CA VAL A 330 -5.89 -9.66 21.33
C VAL A 330 -4.45 -9.23 21.02
N GLY A 331 -3.46 -10.08 21.23
CA GLY A 331 -2.06 -9.83 20.90
C GLY A 331 -1.85 -9.55 19.41
N ILE A 332 -2.47 -10.35 18.54
CA ILE A 332 -2.41 -10.17 17.08
C ILE A 332 -3.04 -8.83 16.66
N VAL A 333 -4.17 -8.46 17.25
CA VAL A 333 -4.82 -7.16 17.00
C VAL A 333 -3.92 -6.01 17.42
N LEU A 334 -3.33 -6.07 18.62
CA LEU A 334 -2.39 -5.04 19.08
C LEU A 334 -1.15 -4.96 18.20
N TRP A 335 -0.60 -6.09 17.78
CA TRP A 335 0.54 -6.15 16.86
C TRP A 335 0.18 -5.53 15.50
N GLY A 336 -0.96 -5.89 14.91
CA GLY A 336 -1.41 -5.35 13.63
C GLY A 336 -1.61 -3.82 13.67
N ILE A 337 -2.31 -3.30 14.69
CA ILE A 337 -2.47 -1.86 14.89
C ILE A 337 -1.09 -1.19 15.07
N GLY A 338 -0.22 -1.80 15.89
CA GLY A 338 1.12 -1.30 16.16
C GLY A 338 2.02 -1.25 14.92
N ALA A 339 1.99 -2.27 14.06
CA ALA A 339 2.79 -2.31 12.83
C ALA A 339 2.34 -1.31 11.76
N SER A 340 1.10 -0.81 11.83
CA SER A 340 0.40 -0.10 10.75
C SER A 340 1.03 1.23 10.32
N LEU A 341 1.64 1.99 11.24
CA LEU A 341 2.08 3.37 11.02
C LEU A 341 3.59 3.52 10.82
N GLY A 342 4.39 2.52 11.17
CA GLY A 342 5.84 2.64 11.20
C GLY A 342 6.45 2.99 9.85
N PHE A 343 6.12 2.21 8.82
CA PHE A 343 6.64 2.41 7.47
C PHE A 343 6.21 3.76 6.87
N PRO A 344 4.91 4.14 6.83
CA PRO A 344 4.49 5.41 6.24
C PRO A 344 5.03 6.64 7.00
N LEU A 345 5.13 6.59 8.33
CA LEU A 345 5.66 7.72 9.09
C LEU A 345 7.18 7.85 8.97
N GLY A 346 7.91 6.75 8.86
CA GLY A 346 9.34 6.74 8.60
C GLY A 346 9.67 7.31 7.21
N MET A 347 8.94 6.89 6.18
CA MET A 347 9.07 7.44 4.82
C MET A 347 8.76 8.94 4.78
N SER A 348 7.70 9.36 5.47
CA SER A 348 7.36 10.79 5.60
C SER A 348 8.46 11.58 6.30
N ALA A 349 9.12 11.01 7.34
CA ALA A 349 10.24 11.65 8.03
C ALA A 349 11.50 11.80 7.15
N ALA A 350 11.75 10.81 6.29
CA ALA A 350 12.85 10.87 5.32
C ALA A 350 12.65 12.00 4.29
N ALA A 351 11.39 12.26 3.92
CA ALA A 351 11.00 13.26 2.93
C ALA A 351 10.88 14.70 3.48
N ASP A 352 11.14 14.95 4.77
CA ASP A 352 10.92 16.27 5.40
C ASP A 352 11.77 17.41 4.81
N ASP A 353 12.97 17.13 4.34
CA ASP A 353 13.88 18.12 3.74
C ASP A 353 13.80 18.03 2.21
N PRO A 354 13.17 18.99 1.52
CA PRO A 354 12.98 18.91 0.07
C PRO A 354 14.27 18.74 -0.73
N LYS A 355 15.40 19.30 -0.23
CA LYS A 355 16.70 19.22 -0.92
C LYS A 355 17.31 17.82 -0.85
N LYS A 356 17.01 17.05 0.19
CA LYS A 356 17.58 15.74 0.44
C LYS A 356 16.52 14.62 0.37
N ALA A 357 15.26 14.96 0.14
CA ALA A 357 14.12 14.05 0.21
C ALA A 357 14.32 12.81 -0.65
N ALA A 358 14.58 12.97 -1.94
CA ALA A 358 14.73 11.84 -2.86
C ALA A 358 15.85 10.88 -2.44
N ALA A 359 17.00 11.41 -2.02
CA ALA A 359 18.13 10.58 -1.65
C ALA A 359 17.95 9.90 -0.28
N ARG A 360 17.34 10.59 0.72
CA ARG A 360 17.01 9.99 2.02
C ARG A 360 15.92 8.91 1.89
N VAL A 361 14.84 9.20 1.18
CA VAL A 361 13.78 8.24 0.90
C VAL A 361 14.35 6.99 0.23
N SER A 362 15.20 7.15 -0.79
CA SER A 362 15.87 6.02 -1.44
C SER A 362 16.74 5.21 -0.47
N ALA A 363 17.54 5.88 0.37
CA ALA A 363 18.39 5.22 1.35
C ALA A 363 17.56 4.41 2.38
N VAL A 364 16.56 5.03 3.01
CA VAL A 364 15.76 4.36 4.03
C VAL A 364 14.84 3.28 3.44
N ALA A 365 14.33 3.48 2.22
CA ALA A 365 13.57 2.45 1.51
C ALA A 365 14.43 1.21 1.22
N THR A 366 15.71 1.41 0.85
CA THR A 366 16.66 0.29 0.66
C THR A 366 16.83 -0.53 1.94
N VAL A 367 16.88 0.13 3.12
CA VAL A 367 16.92 -0.57 4.42
C VAL A 367 15.64 -1.39 4.64
N GLY A 368 14.47 -0.84 4.32
CA GLY A 368 13.20 -1.57 4.39
C GLY A 368 13.16 -2.79 3.47
N TYR A 369 13.60 -2.66 2.22
CA TYR A 369 13.69 -3.79 1.28
C TYR A 369 14.70 -4.85 1.71
N PHE A 370 15.82 -4.43 2.32
CA PHE A 370 16.78 -5.36 2.90
C PHE A 370 16.15 -6.17 4.05
N ALA A 371 15.31 -5.55 4.87
CA ALA A 371 14.54 -6.23 5.90
C ALA A 371 13.67 -7.36 5.32
N PHE A 372 12.93 -7.08 4.26
CA PHE A 372 12.08 -8.06 3.58
C PHE A 372 12.87 -9.17 2.86
N LEU A 373 14.09 -8.91 2.41
CA LEU A 373 14.91 -9.92 1.76
C LEU A 373 15.61 -10.85 2.77
N VAL A 374 16.18 -10.27 3.83
CA VAL A 374 17.00 -11.00 4.80
C VAL A 374 16.15 -11.54 5.95
N GLY A 375 15.05 -10.86 6.27
CA GLY A 375 14.16 -11.22 7.37
C GLY A 375 13.65 -12.65 7.33
N PRO A 376 12.99 -13.08 6.26
CA PRO A 376 12.43 -14.43 6.21
C PRO A 376 13.45 -15.54 6.40
N PRO A 377 14.60 -15.57 5.70
CA PRO A 377 15.62 -16.59 5.96
C PRO A 377 16.18 -16.59 7.38
N VAL A 378 16.40 -15.40 7.96
CA VAL A 378 16.94 -15.28 9.33
C VAL A 378 15.95 -15.80 10.37
N ILE A 379 14.68 -15.40 10.27
CA ILE A 379 13.63 -15.90 11.18
C ILE A 379 13.41 -17.39 10.96
N GLY A 380 13.42 -17.88 9.72
CA GLY A 380 13.28 -19.30 9.42
C GLY A 380 14.39 -20.15 10.03
N ILE A 381 15.67 -19.74 9.89
CA ILE A 381 16.82 -20.45 10.48
C ILE A 381 16.74 -20.47 12.02
N ILE A 382 16.39 -19.34 12.63
CA ILE A 382 16.24 -19.27 14.09
C ILE A 382 15.03 -20.11 14.52
N GLY A 383 13.90 -19.99 13.80
CA GLY A 383 12.66 -20.73 14.07
C GLY A 383 12.82 -22.24 13.97
N ASP A 384 13.64 -22.74 13.06
CA ASP A 384 13.97 -24.16 12.95
C ASP A 384 14.64 -24.71 14.21
N SER A 385 15.41 -23.89 14.92
CA SER A 385 16.15 -24.29 16.13
C SER A 385 15.39 -24.10 17.43
N ILE A 386 14.57 -23.03 17.58
CA ILE A 386 13.93 -22.67 18.86
C ILE A 386 12.41 -22.45 18.75
N GLY A 387 11.79 -22.74 17.60
CA GLY A 387 10.39 -22.46 17.28
C GLY A 387 10.19 -21.05 16.70
N LEU A 388 9.18 -20.92 15.82
CA LEU A 388 8.92 -19.68 15.09
C LEU A 388 8.49 -18.53 16.01
N LEU A 389 7.63 -18.80 17.00
CA LEU A 389 7.21 -17.79 17.98
C LEU A 389 8.41 -17.22 18.76
N ASN A 390 9.34 -18.08 19.19
CA ASN A 390 10.54 -17.61 19.88
C ASN A 390 11.48 -16.83 18.95
N ALA A 391 11.58 -17.20 17.67
CA ALA A 391 12.34 -16.46 16.68
C ALA A 391 11.82 -15.01 16.49
N LEU A 392 10.52 -14.79 16.68
CA LEU A 392 9.93 -13.45 16.63
C LEU A 392 10.40 -12.52 17.77
N LEU A 393 11.08 -13.01 18.81
CA LEU A 393 11.75 -12.15 19.80
C LEU A 393 12.82 -11.26 19.17
N LEU A 394 13.46 -11.69 18.06
CA LEU A 394 14.33 -10.84 17.25
C LEU A 394 13.59 -9.59 16.77
N VAL A 395 12.35 -9.76 16.31
CA VAL A 395 11.49 -8.67 15.83
C VAL A 395 11.16 -7.70 16.97
N VAL A 396 10.86 -8.21 18.16
CA VAL A 396 10.65 -7.39 19.37
C VAL A 396 11.88 -6.51 19.60
N GLY A 397 13.09 -7.09 19.56
CA GLY A 397 14.35 -6.34 19.72
C GLY A 397 14.51 -5.22 18.68
N LEU A 398 14.19 -5.49 17.41
CA LEU A 398 14.24 -4.50 16.33
C LEU A 398 13.20 -3.39 16.52
N ILE A 399 11.99 -3.70 16.99
CA ILE A 399 10.95 -2.70 17.28
C ILE A 399 11.38 -1.82 18.46
N VAL A 400 12.05 -2.39 19.49
CA VAL A 400 12.62 -1.60 20.60
C VAL A 400 13.66 -0.59 20.07
N ILE A 401 14.54 -1.02 19.17
CA ILE A 401 15.52 -0.12 18.53
C ILE A 401 14.79 0.96 17.72
N ALA A 402 13.74 0.61 16.99
CA ALA A 402 12.91 1.58 16.26
C ALA A 402 12.24 2.60 17.19
N ALA A 403 11.73 2.15 18.34
CA ALA A 403 11.15 3.05 19.34
C ALA A 403 12.17 4.04 19.91
N ILE A 404 13.39 3.58 20.22
CA ILE A 404 14.50 4.42 20.70
C ILE A 404 14.92 5.42 19.61
N ALA A 405 14.93 5.02 18.34
CA ALA A 405 15.28 5.85 17.20
C ALA A 405 14.19 6.88 16.81
N SER A 406 12.94 6.68 17.26
CA SER A 406 11.76 7.48 16.86
C SER A 406 11.91 9.01 17.03
N PRO A 407 12.68 9.56 18.02
CA PRO A 407 12.90 11.00 18.10
C PRO A 407 13.56 11.61 16.86
N ALA A 408 14.29 10.84 16.05
CA ALA A 408 14.88 11.30 14.79
C ALA A 408 13.83 11.63 13.71
N ALA A 409 12.60 11.09 13.85
CA ALA A 409 11.47 11.37 12.97
C ALA A 409 10.75 12.69 13.31
N ARG A 410 11.25 13.50 14.27
CA ARG A 410 10.69 14.81 14.61
C ARG A 410 10.62 15.69 13.37
N GLU A 411 9.50 16.39 13.20
CA GLU A 411 9.29 17.31 12.07
C GLU A 411 10.34 18.42 12.06
N SER A 412 10.96 18.64 10.89
CA SER A 412 11.90 19.75 10.72
C SER A 412 11.13 21.07 10.79
N GLY A 413 11.68 22.07 11.50
CA GLY A 413 11.03 23.34 11.84
C GLY A 413 10.47 24.17 10.66
N VAL A 414 10.80 23.81 9.42
CA VAL A 414 10.24 24.41 8.21
C VAL A 414 8.76 24.00 8.03
N ARG A 415 8.41 22.73 8.25
CA ARG A 415 7.02 22.26 8.18
C ARG A 415 6.20 22.64 9.42
N ALA A 416 6.83 22.67 10.59
CA ALA A 416 6.19 23.10 11.83
C ALA A 416 5.79 24.59 11.77
N ARG A 417 6.53 25.44 11.07
CA ARG A 417 6.17 26.84 10.81
C ARG A 417 5.05 26.97 9.78
N ALA A 418 5.08 26.22 8.69
CA ALA A 418 4.03 26.25 7.68
C ALA A 418 2.66 25.76 8.21
N GLY A 419 2.66 24.74 9.06
CA GLY A 419 1.43 24.25 9.71
C GLY A 419 0.86 25.24 10.75
N LYS A 420 1.72 25.99 11.46
CA LYS A 420 1.28 27.06 12.37
C LYS A 420 0.71 28.26 11.61
N VAL A 421 1.32 28.67 10.50
CA VAL A 421 0.82 29.79 9.67
C VAL A 421 -0.53 29.45 9.05
N ALA A 422 -0.69 28.23 8.51
CA ALA A 422 -1.98 27.77 7.97
C ALA A 422 -3.08 27.63 9.07
N GLY A 423 -2.71 27.29 10.30
CA GLY A 423 -3.62 27.21 11.44
C GLY A 423 -4.02 28.58 11.99
N THR A 424 -3.14 29.60 11.94
CA THR A 424 -3.45 31.00 12.30
C THR A 424 -4.35 31.66 11.27
N ASP A 425 -4.10 31.46 9.98
CA ASP A 425 -4.94 32.01 8.90
C ASP A 425 -6.36 31.42 8.92
N ALA A 426 -6.51 30.15 9.29
CA ALA A 426 -7.81 29.51 9.45
C ALA A 426 -8.58 30.00 10.72
N ALA A 427 -7.85 30.35 11.78
CA ALA A 427 -8.43 30.90 13.01
C ALA A 427 -8.84 32.38 12.84
N GLU A 428 -8.07 33.18 12.10
CA GLU A 428 -8.39 34.58 11.81
C GLU A 428 -9.53 34.73 10.80
N SER A 429 -9.65 33.84 9.81
CA SER A 429 -10.79 33.84 8.88
C SER A 429 -12.09 33.39 9.52
N GLY A 430 -12.04 32.65 10.63
CA GLY A 430 -13.21 32.26 11.43
C GLY A 430 -13.72 33.35 12.41
N SER A 431 -12.83 34.29 12.80
CA SER A 431 -13.20 35.36 13.76
C SER A 431 -13.73 36.65 13.12
N SER A 432 -13.52 36.85 11.79
CA SER A 432 -13.99 38.05 11.08
C SER A 432 -15.43 37.97 10.58
N GLY A 433 -16.12 36.84 10.79
CA GLY A 433 -17.53 36.61 10.35
C GLY A 433 -18.60 36.99 11.32
N THR A 434 -18.29 37.45 12.56
CA THR A 434 -19.29 37.71 13.62
C THR A 434 -19.38 39.15 14.14
N ALA A 435 -18.81 40.15 13.44
CA ALA A 435 -18.86 41.55 13.86
C ALA A 435 -19.27 42.49 12.73
N SER A 436 -20.51 42.38 12.24
CA SER A 436 -21.20 43.47 11.56
C SER A 436 -22.73 43.31 11.62
N GLY A 437 -23.33 43.85 12.64
CA GLY A 437 -24.81 43.86 12.78
C GLY A 437 -25.31 44.53 14.01
N THR A 438 -24.92 45.81 14.28
CA THR A 438 -25.71 46.68 15.14
C THR A 438 -25.48 48.16 14.75
N GLY A 439 -26.54 48.84 14.38
CA GLY A 439 -26.62 50.29 14.54
C GLY A 439 -26.95 51.09 13.31
N SER A 440 -28.25 51.29 13.02
CA SER A 440 -28.74 52.56 12.51
C SER A 440 -30.19 52.74 12.93
N SER A 441 -30.36 53.66 13.90
CA SER A 441 -31.62 54.23 14.33
C SER A 441 -32.23 55.14 13.26
N GLY A 442 -33.52 55.03 13.01
CA GLY A 442 -34.30 55.95 12.17
C GLY A 442 -35.75 55.95 12.63
N THR A 443 -36.11 57.04 13.36
CA THR A 443 -37.41 57.44 13.79
C THR A 443 -38.41 57.67 12.67
N ALA A 444 -39.67 57.17 12.77
CA ALA A 444 -40.86 57.98 12.54
C ALA A 444 -42.16 57.17 12.76
N SER A 445 -42.94 57.62 13.76
CA SER A 445 -44.35 57.85 13.90
C SER A 445 -45.38 57.20 12.98
N GLY A 446 -46.42 56.68 13.58
CA GLY A 446 -47.73 56.66 12.95
C GLY A 446 -48.67 55.54 13.37
N THR A 447 -49.47 55.84 14.42
CA THR A 447 -50.91 55.57 14.65
C THR A 447 -51.52 54.23 14.17
N GLY A 448 -52.17 53.55 15.12
CA GLY A 448 -53.55 53.18 14.94
C GLY A 448 -53.95 51.73 15.06
N SER A 449 -54.76 51.50 16.15
CA SER A 449 -55.99 50.69 16.16
C SER A 449 -55.90 49.16 16.31
N SER A 450 -56.23 48.77 17.54
CA SER A 450 -57.28 47.83 17.95
C SER A 450 -57.54 46.52 17.26
N GLY A 451 -57.66 45.49 18.08
CA GLY A 451 -58.57 44.39 17.81
C GLY A 451 -58.08 43.01 18.34
N SER A 452 -58.38 42.75 19.58
CA SER A 452 -59.07 41.61 20.18
C SER A 452 -58.90 40.22 19.56
N GLY A 453 -58.59 39.26 20.41
CA GLY A 453 -59.47 38.09 20.52
C GLY A 453 -58.78 36.74 20.36
N GLY A 454 -58.78 35.99 21.45
CA GLY A 454 -59.16 34.58 21.54
C GLY A 454 -58.06 33.53 21.31
N ALA A 455 -57.56 32.99 22.33
CA ALA A 455 -57.85 31.79 23.12
C ALA A 455 -57.89 30.44 22.41
N ALA A 456 -57.09 29.57 23.00
CA ALA A 456 -57.31 28.10 23.19
C ALA A 456 -57.11 27.18 21.98
N SER A 457 -56.24 26.33 22.00
CA SER A 457 -56.03 25.08 22.73
C SER A 457 -54.75 24.42 22.28
#